data_1e7e5ad117a6909cba15df3dfc485f6e
#
_entry.id   1e7e5ad117a6909cba15df3dfc485f6e
#
_cell.length_a   1.000
_cell.length_b   1.000
_cell.length_c   1.000
_cell.angle_alpha   90.00
_cell.angle_beta   90.00
_cell.angle_gamma   90.00
#
_symmetry.space_group_name_H-M   'P 1'
#
loop_
_entity.id
_entity.type
_entity.pdbx_description
1 polymer ?
#
loop_
_entity_poly.entity_id
_entity_poly.type
_entity_poly.pdbx_seq_one_letter_code
_entity_poly.pdbx_strand_id
1 'polypeptide(L)'
;MPTLTVFTPAYNRAHTLGRTYQSLCRQTCKDFCWLIIDDGSTDNTRQMVASWIDELMPAADFAGQCDAGFIIRYIWKENGGLHTGYNTAYANIDTELCVCIDSDDWMPDDAVEKIVQCWEEKGSSRYAGIIGLDFDTQGKPLGGFFPDNLLETYFLDLYIDNIHRADTKEVMRTDLMKQVAPQVGFEGEKNFNPVYMLLQVCDNYPLIVLNENLCIVEYQQDDSMSRGIYRQYMNSPHSFAKLRLLEMNLKRNTFKHKFRSAIHYVSSCVIAQDKQWLSQSTHKVLVLAAVPFGLALSIMIKNKAKK
;
A
#
# COMPACT_ATOMS: atom_id res chain seq x y z
N MET A 1 -17.87 13.84 11.82
CA MET A 1 -16.73 12.90 11.73
C MET A 1 -15.87 13.38 10.56
N PRO A 2 -14.56 13.27 10.60
CA PRO A 2 -13.71 13.69 9.50
C PRO A 2 -13.98 12.86 8.24
N THR A 3 -13.70 13.43 7.08
CA THR A 3 -13.90 12.77 5.78
C THR A 3 -12.79 11.76 5.48
N LEU A 4 -11.55 12.02 5.94
CA LEU A 4 -10.36 11.25 5.61
C LEU A 4 -9.71 10.64 6.85
N THR A 5 -9.28 9.38 6.76
CA THR A 5 -8.26 8.81 7.64
C THR A 5 -6.93 8.69 6.88
N VAL A 6 -5.93 9.39 7.37
CA VAL A 6 -4.53 9.07 7.05
C VAL A 6 -4.13 7.92 7.95
N PHE A 7 -3.64 6.80 7.41
CA PHE A 7 -3.13 5.72 8.26
C PHE A 7 -1.68 5.38 7.93
N THR A 8 -0.93 5.00 8.96
CA THR A 8 0.50 4.72 8.86
C THR A 8 0.83 3.42 9.59
N PRO A 9 1.15 2.34 8.87
CA PRO A 9 1.78 1.17 9.47
C PRO A 9 3.21 1.52 9.90
N ALA A 10 3.58 1.17 11.13
CA ALA A 10 4.89 1.46 11.69
C ALA A 10 5.48 0.24 12.39
N TYR A 11 6.79 0.04 12.25
CA TYR A 11 7.56 -0.93 13.01
C TYR A 11 8.98 -0.39 13.23
N ASN A 12 9.32 -0.01 14.48
CA ASN A 12 10.58 0.62 14.85
C ASN A 12 10.86 1.91 14.03
N ARG A 13 9.93 2.86 14.06
CA ARG A 13 9.96 4.08 13.23
C ARG A 13 10.09 5.38 14.04
N ALA A 14 10.58 5.32 15.27
CA ALA A 14 10.80 6.52 16.08
C ALA A 14 11.71 7.56 15.40
N HIS A 15 12.58 7.15 14.49
CA HIS A 15 13.53 8.02 13.80
C HIS A 15 12.95 8.73 12.55
N THR A 16 11.84 8.26 12.00
CA THR A 16 11.23 8.83 10.76
C THR A 16 9.84 9.42 11.00
N LEU A 17 9.02 8.79 11.85
CA LEU A 17 7.60 9.11 12.03
C LEU A 17 7.35 10.56 12.47
N GLY A 18 8.33 11.20 13.15
CA GLY A 18 8.25 12.61 13.53
C GLY A 18 8.11 13.56 12.34
N ARG A 19 8.68 13.22 11.19
CA ARG A 19 8.56 14.00 9.95
C ARG A 19 7.14 13.91 9.36
N THR A 20 6.57 12.70 9.37
CA THR A 20 5.16 12.49 8.99
C THR A 20 4.24 13.31 9.88
N TYR A 21 4.43 13.27 11.22
CA TYR A 21 3.67 14.09 12.18
C TYR A 21 3.73 15.57 11.87
N GLN A 22 4.93 16.13 11.67
CA GLN A 22 5.10 17.54 11.35
C GLN A 22 4.39 17.96 10.06
N SER A 23 4.37 17.11 9.04
CA SER A 23 3.65 17.39 7.79
C SER A 23 2.14 17.42 7.99
N LEU A 24 1.60 16.55 8.83
CA LEU A 24 0.18 16.54 9.19
C LEU A 24 -0.20 17.76 10.06
N CYS A 25 0.71 18.22 10.93
CA CYS A 25 0.51 19.47 11.67
C CYS A 25 0.40 20.69 10.76
N ARG A 26 1.07 20.70 9.62
CA ARG A 26 1.05 21.83 8.66
C ARG A 26 -0.13 21.79 7.68
N GLN A 27 -0.92 20.70 7.62
CA GLN A 27 -2.05 20.61 6.69
C GLN A 27 -2.98 21.83 6.80
N THR A 28 -3.34 22.42 5.67
CA THR A 28 -4.28 23.55 5.59
C THR A 28 -5.71 23.15 5.96
N CYS A 29 -6.12 21.94 5.61
CA CYS A 29 -7.39 21.33 6.00
C CYS A 29 -7.19 20.33 7.15
N LYS A 30 -8.02 20.41 8.19
CA LYS A 30 -8.00 19.50 9.35
C LYS A 30 -9.15 18.47 9.35
N ASP A 31 -9.83 18.30 8.24
CA ASP A 31 -10.91 17.31 8.11
C ASP A 31 -10.38 15.87 7.95
N PHE A 32 -9.44 15.50 8.82
CA PHE A 32 -8.86 14.17 8.87
C PHE A 32 -8.55 13.71 10.30
N CYS A 33 -8.37 12.40 10.46
CA CYS A 33 -7.71 11.81 11.61
C CYS A 33 -6.47 11.01 11.16
N TRP A 34 -5.49 10.86 12.04
CA TRP A 34 -4.31 10.05 11.80
C TRP A 34 -4.36 8.76 12.62
N LEU A 35 -4.35 7.62 11.96
CA LEU A 35 -4.35 6.29 12.57
C LEU A 35 -2.98 5.64 12.40
N ILE A 36 -2.26 5.45 13.49
CA ILE A 36 -0.96 4.77 13.51
C ILE A 36 -1.19 3.32 13.94
N ILE A 37 -0.75 2.37 13.12
CA ILE A 37 -0.76 0.95 13.46
C ILE A 37 0.67 0.52 13.74
N ASP A 38 0.99 0.33 15.00
CA ASP A 38 2.29 -0.15 15.44
C ASP A 38 2.32 -1.70 15.41
N ASP A 39 3.09 -2.23 14.48
CA ASP A 39 3.27 -3.67 14.27
C ASP A 39 4.32 -4.27 15.23
N GLY A 40 4.23 -3.94 16.52
CA GLY A 40 5.05 -4.52 17.57
C GLY A 40 6.43 -3.87 17.72
N SER A 41 6.52 -2.53 17.63
CA SER A 41 7.78 -1.80 17.84
C SER A 41 8.37 -2.06 19.22
N THR A 42 9.70 -2.09 19.26
CA THR A 42 10.51 -2.25 20.47
C THR A 42 11.35 -1.01 20.80
N ASP A 43 11.33 -0.01 19.90
CA ASP A 43 11.95 1.29 20.09
C ASP A 43 11.00 2.28 20.78
N ASN A 44 11.33 3.57 20.78
CA ASN A 44 10.55 4.63 21.43
C ASN A 44 9.35 5.11 20.58
N THR A 45 8.92 4.39 19.53
CA THR A 45 7.80 4.79 18.65
C THR A 45 6.54 5.13 19.47
N ARG A 46 6.14 4.26 20.39
CA ARG A 46 4.95 4.43 21.21
C ARG A 46 5.00 5.67 22.10
N GLN A 47 6.12 5.84 22.85
CA GLN A 47 6.30 6.97 23.75
C GLN A 47 6.30 8.29 22.99
N MET A 48 6.92 8.31 21.82
CA MET A 48 6.96 9.48 20.96
C MET A 48 5.55 9.87 20.50
N VAL A 49 4.73 8.91 20.02
CA VAL A 49 3.35 9.21 19.59
C VAL A 49 2.51 9.70 20.77
N ALA A 50 2.64 9.07 21.95
CA ALA A 50 1.94 9.48 23.16
C ALA A 50 2.26 10.93 23.57
N SER A 51 3.50 11.38 23.40
CA SER A 51 3.90 12.75 23.70
C SER A 51 3.25 13.80 22.80
N TRP A 52 2.74 13.43 21.64
CA TRP A 52 2.06 14.37 20.73
C TRP A 52 0.62 14.69 21.15
N ILE A 53 0.07 13.96 22.12
CA ILE A 53 -1.28 14.14 22.68
C ILE A 53 -1.23 14.25 24.22
N ASP A 54 -0.07 14.59 24.79
CA ASP A 54 0.18 14.71 26.23
C ASP A 54 -0.22 13.46 27.05
N GLU A 55 -0.17 12.27 26.46
CA GLU A 55 -0.44 11.01 27.15
C GLU A 55 0.84 10.50 27.86
N LEU A 56 0.87 10.64 29.18
CA LEU A 56 2.03 10.35 30.00
C LEU A 56 2.25 8.84 30.26
N MET A 57 1.17 8.06 30.28
CA MET A 57 1.20 6.62 30.54
C MET A 57 0.35 5.86 29.50
N PRO A 58 0.82 5.74 28.26
CA PRO A 58 0.00 5.22 27.19
C PRO A 58 -0.33 3.73 27.40
N ALA A 59 -1.62 3.42 27.27
CA ALA A 59 -2.11 2.04 27.14
C ALA A 59 -1.59 1.38 25.84
N ALA A 60 -1.93 0.13 25.55
CA ALA A 60 -1.59 -0.50 24.28
C ALA A 60 -2.15 0.30 23.11
N ASP A 61 -3.42 0.70 23.24
CA ASP A 61 -4.13 1.54 22.29
C ASP A 61 -4.53 2.84 22.99
N PHE A 62 -4.39 3.97 22.31
CA PHE A 62 -4.78 5.28 22.81
C PHE A 62 -5.19 6.22 21.67
N ALA A 63 -5.91 7.28 22.03
CA ALA A 63 -6.28 8.34 21.10
C ALA A 63 -6.39 9.67 21.82
N GLY A 64 -6.09 10.76 21.14
CA GLY A 64 -6.20 12.10 21.66
C GLY A 64 -6.11 13.15 20.56
N GLN A 65 -6.48 14.37 20.90
CA GLN A 65 -6.29 15.51 20.00
C GLN A 65 -4.91 16.10 20.20
N CYS A 66 -4.17 16.32 19.13
CA CYS A 66 -2.90 17.03 19.20
C CYS A 66 -3.11 18.56 19.11
N ASP A 67 -2.09 19.33 19.48
CA ASP A 67 -2.10 20.81 19.44
C ASP A 67 -2.45 21.40 18.07
N ALA A 68 -2.16 20.67 16.99
CA ALA A 68 -2.48 21.07 15.63
C ALA A 68 -3.97 20.87 15.24
N GLY A 69 -4.81 20.34 16.16
CA GLY A 69 -6.27 20.31 16.03
C GLY A 69 -6.87 19.09 15.38
N PHE A 70 -6.10 18.06 15.04
CA PHE A 70 -6.62 16.77 14.53
C PHE A 70 -6.47 15.64 15.57
N ILE A 71 -7.18 14.55 15.36
CA ILE A 71 -7.15 13.38 16.26
C ILE A 71 -6.07 12.42 15.80
N ILE A 72 -5.22 11.98 16.74
CA ILE A 72 -4.29 10.87 16.57
C ILE A 72 -4.88 9.66 17.28
N ARG A 73 -4.91 8.53 16.59
CA ARG A 73 -5.26 7.21 17.12
C ARG A 73 -4.06 6.29 16.96
N TYR A 74 -3.69 5.61 18.02
CA TYR A 74 -2.58 4.66 18.03
C TYR A 74 -3.10 3.29 18.44
N ILE A 75 -2.78 2.28 17.66
CA ILE A 75 -3.13 0.88 17.92
C ILE A 75 -1.85 0.06 17.86
N TRP A 76 -1.53 -0.59 18.96
CA TRP A 76 -0.43 -1.54 19.02
C TRP A 76 -0.92 -2.95 18.75
N LYS A 77 -0.15 -3.75 18.00
CA LYS A 77 -0.39 -5.16 17.78
C LYS A 77 0.92 -5.94 17.80
N GLU A 78 0.84 -7.24 18.03
CA GLU A 78 1.97 -8.13 17.86
C GLU A 78 2.46 -8.13 16.40
N ASN A 79 3.80 -8.22 16.18
CA ASN A 79 4.40 -8.12 14.87
C ASN A 79 3.98 -9.26 13.93
N GLY A 80 3.14 -8.95 12.96
CA GLY A 80 2.60 -9.87 11.95
C GLY A 80 3.00 -9.54 10.52
N GLY A 81 3.68 -8.42 10.30
CA GLY A 81 4.08 -7.92 8.98
C GLY A 81 3.08 -6.95 8.36
N LEU A 82 3.51 -6.32 7.26
CA LEU A 82 2.84 -5.16 6.63
C LEU A 82 1.34 -5.39 6.39
N HIS A 83 0.94 -6.52 5.81
CA HIS A 83 -0.45 -6.81 5.49
C HIS A 83 -1.34 -6.87 6.74
N THR A 84 -0.81 -7.28 7.90
CA THR A 84 -1.58 -7.31 9.14
C THR A 84 -1.80 -5.91 9.70
N GLY A 85 -0.86 -4.98 9.47
CA GLY A 85 -1.01 -3.56 9.76
C GLY A 85 -2.16 -2.96 8.95
N TYR A 86 -2.22 -3.22 7.64
CA TYR A 86 -3.33 -2.78 6.79
C TYR A 86 -4.67 -3.39 7.21
N ASN A 87 -4.71 -4.68 7.55
CA ASN A 87 -5.93 -5.33 8.06
C ASN A 87 -6.44 -4.63 9.33
N THR A 88 -5.53 -4.33 10.27
CA THR A 88 -5.88 -3.60 11.50
C THR A 88 -6.36 -2.19 11.19
N ALA A 89 -5.72 -1.49 10.24
CA ALA A 89 -6.16 -0.17 9.81
C ALA A 89 -7.60 -0.22 9.26
N TYR A 90 -7.89 -1.07 8.27
CA TYR A 90 -9.24 -1.14 7.69
C TYR A 90 -10.31 -1.61 8.68
N ALA A 91 -9.97 -2.41 9.66
CA ALA A 91 -10.91 -2.78 10.74
C ALA A 91 -11.28 -1.59 11.64
N ASN A 92 -10.43 -0.57 11.73
CA ASN A 92 -10.56 0.55 12.67
C ASN A 92 -10.80 1.92 12.00
N ILE A 93 -10.83 2.03 10.68
CA ILE A 93 -11.16 3.27 9.95
C ILE A 93 -12.67 3.38 9.83
N ASP A 94 -13.23 4.55 10.19
CA ASP A 94 -14.67 4.82 10.15
C ASP A 94 -15.02 6.02 9.23
N THR A 95 -14.04 6.67 8.64
CA THR A 95 -14.19 7.77 7.68
C THR A 95 -14.55 7.25 6.28
N GLU A 96 -15.10 8.11 5.44
CA GLU A 96 -15.47 7.76 4.05
C GLU A 96 -14.27 7.37 3.21
N LEU A 97 -13.16 8.13 3.34
CA LEU A 97 -11.91 7.92 2.62
C LEU A 97 -10.78 7.49 3.56
N CYS A 98 -9.82 6.77 3.01
CA CYS A 98 -8.58 6.44 3.67
C CYS A 98 -7.39 6.51 2.70
N VAL A 99 -6.23 6.91 3.21
CA VAL A 99 -4.96 6.96 2.50
C VAL A 99 -3.85 6.41 3.37
N CYS A 100 -2.98 5.58 2.81
CA CYS A 100 -1.76 5.15 3.48
C CYS A 100 -0.63 6.15 3.20
N ILE A 101 0.00 6.63 4.27
CA ILE A 101 1.28 7.33 4.22
C ILE A 101 2.28 6.49 5.00
N ASP A 102 3.33 6.04 4.33
CA ASP A 102 4.35 5.23 4.97
C ASP A 102 5.11 6.03 6.04
N SER A 103 5.65 5.34 7.02
CA SER A 103 6.24 5.95 8.23
C SER A 103 7.54 6.73 7.98
N ASP A 104 8.05 6.71 6.77
CA ASP A 104 9.21 7.45 6.27
C ASP A 104 8.86 8.49 5.20
N ASP A 105 7.58 8.58 4.84
CA ASP A 105 7.04 9.56 3.89
C ASP A 105 6.26 10.68 4.59
N TRP A 106 5.91 11.73 3.84
CA TRP A 106 5.10 12.84 4.37
C TRP A 106 4.24 13.49 3.30
N MET A 107 3.20 14.20 3.73
CA MET A 107 2.26 14.90 2.85
C MET A 107 2.69 16.36 2.63
N PRO A 108 2.53 16.94 1.43
CA PRO A 108 2.57 18.39 1.25
C PRO A 108 1.45 19.07 2.03
N ASP A 109 1.65 20.36 2.37
CA ASP A 109 0.82 21.07 3.35
C ASP A 109 -0.66 21.22 2.93
N ASP A 110 -0.98 21.10 1.65
CA ASP A 110 -2.32 21.22 1.05
C ASP A 110 -2.93 19.90 0.56
N ALA A 111 -2.28 18.76 0.84
CA ALA A 111 -2.70 17.48 0.29
C ALA A 111 -4.08 17.03 0.78
N VAL A 112 -4.38 17.19 2.07
CA VAL A 112 -5.70 16.86 2.62
C VAL A 112 -6.79 17.73 2.00
N GLU A 113 -6.55 19.03 1.86
CA GLU A 113 -7.48 19.97 1.22
C GLU A 113 -7.81 19.54 -0.22
N LYS A 114 -6.77 19.23 -1.01
CA LYS A 114 -6.92 18.76 -2.39
C LYS A 114 -7.70 17.45 -2.49
N ILE A 115 -7.47 16.51 -1.59
CA ILE A 115 -8.18 15.24 -1.53
C ILE A 115 -9.67 15.48 -1.23
N VAL A 116 -9.98 16.26 -0.19
CA VAL A 116 -11.35 16.52 0.26
C VAL A 116 -12.11 17.27 -0.84
N GLN A 117 -11.55 18.36 -1.39
CA GLN A 117 -12.17 19.11 -2.48
C GLN A 117 -12.43 18.24 -3.73
N CYS A 118 -11.44 17.45 -4.15
CA CYS A 118 -11.61 16.56 -5.30
C CYS A 118 -12.75 15.56 -5.08
N TRP A 119 -12.86 15.02 -3.85
CA TRP A 119 -13.93 14.08 -3.53
C TRP A 119 -15.30 14.73 -3.44
N GLU A 120 -15.41 15.91 -2.82
CA GLU A 120 -16.65 16.68 -2.76
C GLU A 120 -17.17 17.09 -4.15
N GLU A 121 -16.26 17.45 -5.06
CA GLU A 121 -16.63 17.90 -6.42
C GLU A 121 -16.96 16.74 -7.37
N LYS A 122 -16.23 15.61 -7.30
CA LYS A 122 -16.24 14.54 -8.31
C LYS A 122 -16.57 13.17 -7.75
N GLY A 123 -16.49 13.00 -6.43
CA GLY A 123 -16.70 11.73 -5.75
C GLY A 123 -18.09 11.17 -5.95
N SER A 124 -18.20 9.87 -6.07
CA SER A 124 -19.48 9.14 -6.12
C SER A 124 -19.28 7.65 -5.90
N SER A 125 -20.37 6.91 -5.75
CA SER A 125 -20.36 5.44 -5.64
C SER A 125 -19.77 4.72 -6.87
N ARG A 126 -19.59 5.41 -7.98
CA ARG A 126 -18.95 4.91 -9.21
C ARG A 126 -17.46 4.66 -9.01
N TYR A 127 -16.79 5.45 -8.19
CA TYR A 127 -15.34 5.44 -8.06
C TYR A 127 -14.87 4.61 -6.87
N ALA A 128 -13.68 4.02 -7.00
CA ALA A 128 -12.95 3.41 -5.88
C ALA A 128 -12.35 4.45 -4.94
N GLY A 129 -12.12 5.65 -5.43
CA GLY A 129 -11.45 6.74 -4.74
C GLY A 129 -10.71 7.66 -5.71
N ILE A 130 -9.57 8.17 -5.27
CA ILE A 130 -8.72 9.12 -6.01
C ILE A 130 -7.34 8.49 -6.19
N ILE A 131 -6.67 8.78 -7.31
CA ILE A 131 -5.26 8.49 -7.51
C ILE A 131 -4.51 9.78 -7.78
N GLY A 132 -3.48 10.05 -6.97
CA GLY A 132 -2.60 11.20 -7.08
C GLY A 132 -1.15 10.79 -7.27
N LEU A 133 -0.25 11.77 -7.24
CA LEU A 133 1.16 11.57 -7.52
C LEU A 133 2.00 11.56 -6.25
N ASP A 134 3.04 10.73 -6.27
CA ASP A 134 4.16 10.81 -5.35
C ASP A 134 5.27 11.68 -5.98
N PHE A 135 5.90 12.49 -5.15
CA PHE A 135 7.00 13.38 -5.55
C PHE A 135 8.27 13.05 -4.79
N ASP A 136 9.41 13.34 -5.37
CA ASP A 136 10.68 13.28 -4.67
C ASP A 136 10.89 14.52 -3.77
N THR A 137 11.95 14.49 -2.96
CA THR A 137 12.32 15.59 -2.06
C THR A 137 12.76 16.88 -2.78
N GLN A 138 12.95 16.84 -4.10
CA GLN A 138 13.28 17.99 -4.92
C GLN A 138 12.02 18.63 -5.56
N GLY A 139 10.83 18.11 -5.25
CA GLY A 139 9.55 18.59 -5.78
C GLY A 139 9.26 18.14 -7.21
N LYS A 140 9.83 17.02 -7.64
CA LYS A 140 9.60 16.44 -8.96
C LYS A 140 8.68 15.23 -8.87
N PRO A 141 7.63 15.12 -9.72
CA PRO A 141 6.75 13.96 -9.72
C PRO A 141 7.52 12.69 -10.13
N LEU A 142 7.35 11.62 -9.39
CA LEU A 142 7.87 10.30 -9.74
C LEU A 142 7.14 9.81 -10.99
N GLY A 143 7.88 9.42 -12.01
CA GLY A 143 7.30 8.97 -13.29
C GLY A 143 6.67 10.06 -14.16
N GLY A 144 6.66 11.32 -13.72
CA GLY A 144 6.04 12.45 -14.41
C GLY A 144 4.57 12.65 -14.05
N PHE A 145 3.95 13.65 -14.67
CA PHE A 145 2.51 13.92 -14.52
C PHE A 145 1.68 12.92 -15.34
N PHE A 146 0.44 12.69 -14.91
CA PHE A 146 -0.55 12.02 -15.75
C PHE A 146 -0.89 12.89 -16.99
N PRO A 147 -1.34 12.29 -18.12
CA PRO A 147 -1.84 13.07 -19.25
C PRO A 147 -2.99 14.01 -18.83
N ASP A 148 -2.99 15.26 -19.27
CA ASP A 148 -3.97 16.29 -18.87
C ASP A 148 -5.42 15.91 -19.17
N ASN A 149 -5.65 15.06 -20.18
CA ASN A 149 -6.99 14.59 -20.56
C ASN A 149 -7.42 13.31 -19.83
N LEU A 150 -6.58 12.77 -18.94
CA LEU A 150 -6.91 11.56 -18.16
C LEU A 150 -7.64 11.98 -16.88
N LEU A 151 -8.97 11.96 -16.92
CA LEU A 151 -9.82 12.36 -15.79
C LEU A 151 -10.13 11.20 -14.83
N GLU A 152 -10.12 9.98 -15.32
CA GLU A 152 -10.35 8.75 -14.57
C GLU A 152 -9.55 7.59 -15.16
N THR A 153 -9.20 6.61 -14.35
CA THR A 153 -8.46 5.43 -14.78
C THR A 153 -8.76 4.24 -13.90
N TYR A 154 -8.59 3.04 -14.44
CA TYR A 154 -8.44 1.87 -13.60
C TYR A 154 -6.97 1.69 -13.20
N PHE A 155 -6.73 1.31 -11.97
CA PHE A 155 -5.36 1.21 -11.44
C PHE A 155 -4.43 0.35 -12.32
N LEU A 156 -4.93 -0.79 -12.82
CA LEU A 156 -4.14 -1.67 -13.66
C LEU A 156 -3.80 -1.07 -15.03
N ASP A 157 -4.68 -0.24 -15.60
CA ASP A 157 -4.49 0.36 -16.93
C ASP A 157 -3.28 1.29 -16.95
N LEU A 158 -2.95 1.95 -15.83
CA LEU A 158 -1.74 2.79 -15.72
C LEU A 158 -0.47 2.02 -16.09
N TYR A 159 -0.37 0.76 -15.68
CA TYR A 159 0.79 -0.10 -15.92
C TYR A 159 0.71 -0.82 -17.27
N ILE A 160 -0.50 -1.27 -17.66
CA ILE A 160 -0.70 -2.02 -18.92
C ILE A 160 -0.48 -1.12 -20.12
N ASP A 161 -1.08 0.07 -20.10
CA ASP A 161 -1.03 1.03 -21.20
C ASP A 161 0.20 1.94 -21.11
N ASN A 162 1.03 1.70 -20.10
CA ASN A 162 2.28 2.43 -19.93
C ASN A 162 2.09 3.94 -19.69
N ILE A 163 0.97 4.30 -19.08
CA ILE A 163 0.61 5.68 -18.78
C ILE A 163 1.48 6.22 -17.66
N HIS A 164 1.65 5.41 -16.59
CA HIS A 164 2.47 5.77 -15.43
C HIS A 164 3.17 4.53 -14.88
N ARG A 165 4.46 4.65 -14.53
CA ARG A 165 5.28 3.50 -14.08
C ARG A 165 5.97 3.70 -12.75
N ALA A 166 5.70 4.78 -12.07
CA ALA A 166 6.19 5.06 -10.73
C ALA A 166 5.11 4.81 -9.69
N ASP A 167 5.50 4.91 -8.44
CA ASP A 167 4.57 4.85 -7.32
C ASP A 167 3.60 6.03 -7.37
N THR A 168 2.39 5.77 -6.93
CA THR A 168 1.27 6.71 -6.90
C THR A 168 0.61 6.67 -5.53
N LYS A 169 -0.17 7.68 -5.19
CA LYS A 169 -0.89 7.75 -3.92
C LYS A 169 -2.38 7.49 -4.12
N GLU A 170 -2.83 6.34 -3.62
CA GLU A 170 -4.23 5.93 -3.70
C GLU A 170 -4.98 6.34 -2.44
N VAL A 171 -5.98 7.20 -2.62
CA VAL A 171 -6.98 7.55 -1.61
C VAL A 171 -8.22 6.73 -1.88
N MET A 172 -8.52 5.79 -1.01
CA MET A 172 -9.54 4.77 -1.28
C MET A 172 -10.81 5.00 -0.48
N ARG A 173 -11.94 4.60 -1.04
CA ARG A 173 -13.18 4.44 -0.27
C ARG A 173 -13.02 3.32 0.74
N THR A 174 -13.26 3.67 2.00
CA THR A 174 -13.09 2.74 3.12
C THR A 174 -14.04 1.55 3.06
N ASP A 175 -15.29 1.77 2.64
CA ASP A 175 -16.30 0.71 2.53
C ASP A 175 -15.88 -0.38 1.53
N LEU A 176 -15.25 -0.01 0.41
CA LEU A 176 -14.76 -0.96 -0.58
C LEU A 176 -13.52 -1.72 -0.08
N MET A 177 -12.62 -1.05 0.63
CA MET A 177 -11.44 -1.71 1.19
C MET A 177 -11.83 -2.70 2.29
N LYS A 178 -12.83 -2.39 3.11
CA LYS A 178 -13.39 -3.30 4.13
C LYS A 178 -14.01 -4.56 3.52
N GLN A 179 -14.55 -4.50 2.31
CA GLN A 179 -15.13 -5.67 1.62
C GLN A 179 -14.07 -6.71 1.21
N VAL A 180 -12.83 -6.29 0.95
CA VAL A 180 -11.72 -7.16 0.53
C VAL A 180 -10.75 -7.48 1.67
N ALA A 181 -10.83 -6.77 2.78
CA ALA A 181 -10.11 -7.06 4.01
C ALA A 181 -10.86 -8.14 4.84
N PRO A 182 -10.17 -8.94 5.68
CA PRO A 182 -8.72 -8.95 5.84
C PRO A 182 -8.00 -9.73 4.73
N GLN A 183 -6.81 -9.26 4.37
CA GLN A 183 -5.88 -10.02 3.54
C GLN A 183 -5.25 -11.14 4.39
N VAL A 184 -5.64 -12.36 4.10
CA VAL A 184 -5.15 -13.54 4.85
C VAL A 184 -3.77 -13.92 4.34
N GLY A 185 -2.77 -13.76 5.19
CA GLY A 185 -1.39 -14.15 4.94
C GLY A 185 -1.11 -15.64 5.09
N PHE A 186 0.15 -16.00 4.99
CA PHE A 186 0.64 -17.38 5.14
C PHE A 186 1.54 -17.46 6.37
N GLU A 187 1.51 -18.58 7.07
CA GLU A 187 2.31 -18.80 8.28
C GLU A 187 3.80 -18.56 7.99
N GLY A 188 4.45 -17.77 8.82
CA GLY A 188 5.86 -17.41 8.69
C GLY A 188 6.17 -16.34 7.62
N GLU A 189 5.20 -15.93 6.81
CA GLU A 189 5.40 -14.88 5.77
C GLU A 189 4.91 -13.52 6.26
N LYS A 190 5.83 -12.55 6.39
CA LYS A 190 5.52 -11.19 6.87
C LYS A 190 5.31 -10.16 5.77
N ASN A 191 5.59 -10.53 4.51
CA ASN A 191 5.44 -9.63 3.37
C ASN A 191 4.40 -10.16 2.39
N PHE A 192 3.15 -9.78 2.61
CA PHE A 192 2.11 -9.89 1.59
C PHE A 192 1.71 -8.50 1.17
N ASN A 193 2.06 -8.10 -0.05
CA ASN A 193 1.88 -6.72 -0.53
C ASN A 193 0.40 -6.31 -0.49
N PRO A 194 0.04 -5.19 0.18
CA PRO A 194 -1.33 -4.67 0.25
C PRO A 194 -1.96 -4.30 -1.10
N VAL A 195 -1.17 -4.14 -2.15
CA VAL A 195 -1.67 -3.99 -3.52
C VAL A 195 -2.65 -5.11 -3.92
N TYR A 196 -2.57 -6.26 -3.25
CA TYR A 196 -3.51 -7.37 -3.42
C TYR A 196 -4.97 -6.96 -3.14
N MET A 197 -5.21 -6.15 -2.09
CA MET A 197 -6.55 -5.63 -1.78
C MET A 197 -6.95 -4.53 -2.77
N LEU A 198 -6.03 -3.62 -3.07
CA LEU A 198 -6.24 -2.53 -4.03
C LEU A 198 -6.68 -3.05 -5.39
N LEU A 199 -5.99 -4.05 -5.94
CA LEU A 199 -6.31 -4.66 -7.22
C LEU A 199 -7.71 -5.28 -7.27
N GLN A 200 -8.19 -5.87 -6.18
CA GLN A 200 -9.54 -6.45 -6.11
C GLN A 200 -10.64 -5.38 -6.21
N VAL A 201 -10.43 -4.23 -5.56
CA VAL A 201 -11.36 -3.10 -5.64
C VAL A 201 -11.26 -2.44 -7.02
N CYS A 202 -10.06 -2.11 -7.46
CA CYS A 202 -9.82 -1.35 -8.69
C CYS A 202 -10.01 -2.16 -9.99
N ASP A 203 -10.25 -3.47 -9.91
CA ASP A 203 -10.70 -4.27 -11.08
C ASP A 203 -12.16 -3.98 -11.44
N ASN A 204 -12.94 -3.44 -10.49
CA ASN A 204 -14.37 -3.17 -10.64
C ASN A 204 -14.70 -1.68 -10.67
N TYR A 205 -13.92 -0.84 -10.02
CA TYR A 205 -14.18 0.59 -9.85
C TYR A 205 -12.99 1.41 -10.34
N PRO A 206 -13.20 2.43 -11.20
CA PRO A 206 -12.15 3.36 -11.58
C PRO A 206 -11.79 4.31 -10.43
N LEU A 207 -10.67 4.99 -10.57
CA LEU A 207 -10.17 6.04 -9.69
C LEU A 207 -10.30 7.39 -10.41
N ILE A 208 -10.64 8.44 -9.68
CA ILE A 208 -10.55 9.83 -10.15
C ILE A 208 -9.07 10.20 -10.22
N VAL A 209 -8.62 10.73 -11.34
CA VAL A 209 -7.23 11.19 -11.48
C VAL A 209 -7.11 12.61 -10.90
N LEU A 210 -6.23 12.76 -9.93
CA LEU A 210 -5.84 14.02 -9.33
C LEU A 210 -4.35 14.26 -9.63
N ASN A 211 -4.07 15.10 -10.62
CA ASN A 211 -2.70 15.34 -11.12
C ASN A 211 -1.92 16.30 -10.21
N GLU A 212 -1.90 15.97 -8.91
CA GLU A 212 -1.35 16.76 -7.81
C GLU A 212 -0.42 15.94 -6.92
N ASN A 213 0.50 16.62 -6.25
CA ASN A 213 1.36 16.03 -5.24
C ASN A 213 0.53 15.68 -3.98
N LEU A 214 0.44 14.41 -3.64
CA LEU A 214 -0.23 13.95 -2.43
C LEU A 214 0.73 13.35 -1.39
N CYS A 215 1.93 12.98 -1.82
CA CYS A 215 2.94 12.41 -0.92
C CYS A 215 4.35 12.74 -1.41
N ILE A 216 5.25 13.02 -0.48
CA ILE A 216 6.67 13.20 -0.75
C ILE A 216 7.40 11.97 -0.22
N VAL A 217 8.10 11.28 -1.13
CA VAL A 217 8.82 10.04 -0.88
C VAL A 217 10.31 10.30 -0.86
N GLU A 218 10.98 9.83 0.18
CA GLU A 218 12.44 9.83 0.26
C GLU A 218 12.96 8.40 0.16
N TYR A 219 13.53 8.04 -1.01
CA TYR A 219 14.17 6.74 -1.18
C TYR A 219 15.43 6.66 -0.32
N GLN A 220 15.29 6.10 0.88
CA GLN A 220 16.42 5.85 1.77
C GLN A 220 17.35 4.80 1.16
N GLN A 221 18.65 5.11 1.14
CA GLN A 221 19.63 4.26 0.45
C GLN A 221 19.86 2.91 1.15
N ASP A 222 19.63 2.78 2.43
CA ASP A 222 20.06 1.61 3.19
C ASP A 222 18.95 0.65 3.65
N ASP A 223 17.69 1.09 3.82
CA ASP A 223 16.61 0.28 4.41
C ASP A 223 15.39 0.07 3.48
N SER A 224 15.47 0.45 2.19
CA SER A 224 14.31 0.32 1.33
C SER A 224 13.95 -1.14 1.05
N MET A 225 12.67 -1.50 1.20
CA MET A 225 12.14 -2.81 0.84
C MET A 225 12.45 -3.17 -0.62
N SER A 226 12.55 -2.19 -1.50
CA SER A 226 12.85 -2.38 -2.93
C SER A 226 14.23 -3.02 -3.18
N ARG A 227 15.25 -2.73 -2.37
CA ARG A 227 16.58 -3.37 -2.50
C ARG A 227 16.58 -4.84 -2.09
N GLY A 228 15.70 -5.22 -1.18
CA GLY A 228 15.58 -6.57 -0.67
C GLY A 228 14.64 -7.48 -1.48
N ILE A 229 14.17 -7.09 -2.67
CA ILE A 229 13.09 -7.80 -3.38
C ILE A 229 13.37 -9.30 -3.59
N TYR A 230 14.60 -9.70 -3.87
CA TYR A 230 14.91 -11.13 -4.05
C TYR A 230 14.83 -11.91 -2.73
N ARG A 231 15.21 -11.28 -1.59
CA ARG A 231 15.03 -11.87 -0.26
C ARG A 231 13.54 -11.95 0.09
N GLN A 232 12.75 -10.95 -0.29
CA GLN A 232 11.29 -10.98 -0.08
C GLN A 232 10.64 -12.12 -0.85
N TYR A 233 11.02 -12.36 -2.13
CA TYR A 233 10.54 -13.52 -2.88
C TYR A 233 10.90 -14.85 -2.21
N MET A 234 12.05 -14.94 -1.56
CA MET A 234 12.46 -16.14 -0.82
C MET A 234 11.71 -16.30 0.50
N ASN A 235 11.41 -15.20 1.20
CA ASN A 235 10.84 -15.23 2.54
C ASN A 235 9.29 -15.26 2.52
N SER A 236 8.64 -14.89 1.43
CA SER A 236 7.18 -14.81 1.33
C SER A 236 6.65 -15.39 0.00
N PRO A 237 7.09 -16.60 -0.42
CA PRO A 237 6.80 -17.11 -1.75
C PRO A 237 5.32 -17.43 -1.98
N HIS A 238 4.56 -17.86 -0.96
CA HIS A 238 3.12 -18.12 -1.10
C HIS A 238 2.34 -16.82 -1.27
N SER A 239 2.72 -15.76 -0.56
CA SER A 239 2.13 -14.42 -0.70
C SER A 239 2.30 -13.87 -2.11
N PHE A 240 3.51 -14.00 -2.67
CA PHE A 240 3.77 -13.61 -4.06
C PHE A 240 2.99 -14.51 -5.05
N ALA A 241 2.93 -15.82 -4.83
CA ALA A 241 2.14 -16.72 -5.66
C ALA A 241 0.65 -16.33 -5.67
N LYS A 242 0.09 -16.03 -4.50
CA LYS A 242 -1.31 -15.61 -4.34
C LYS A 242 -1.61 -14.31 -5.09
N LEU A 243 -0.71 -13.32 -5.00
CA LEU A 243 -0.83 -12.08 -5.76
C LEU A 243 -0.84 -12.34 -7.28
N ARG A 244 0.05 -13.20 -7.79
CA ARG A 244 0.11 -13.53 -9.22
C ARG A 244 -1.11 -14.31 -9.71
N LEU A 245 -1.71 -15.16 -8.85
CA LEU A 245 -3.00 -15.78 -9.15
C LEU A 245 -4.11 -14.73 -9.32
N LEU A 246 -4.17 -13.74 -8.42
CA LEU A 246 -5.12 -12.64 -8.57
C LEU A 246 -4.89 -11.88 -9.89
N GLU A 247 -3.65 -11.47 -10.17
CA GLU A 247 -3.31 -10.72 -11.39
C GLU A 247 -3.75 -11.46 -12.67
N MET A 248 -3.55 -12.79 -12.74
CA MET A 248 -4.00 -13.56 -13.90
C MET A 248 -5.52 -13.56 -14.08
N ASN A 249 -6.29 -13.37 -13.00
CA ASN A 249 -7.75 -13.38 -13.03
C ASN A 249 -8.39 -12.00 -13.18
N LEU A 250 -7.62 -10.89 -13.11
CA LEU A 250 -8.15 -9.55 -13.28
C LEU A 250 -8.76 -9.39 -14.68
N LYS A 251 -9.93 -8.75 -14.74
CA LYS A 251 -10.75 -8.60 -15.96
C LYS A 251 -10.02 -7.82 -17.04
N ARG A 252 -9.33 -6.76 -16.61
CA ARG A 252 -8.65 -5.80 -17.50
C ARG A 252 -7.25 -6.25 -17.92
N ASN A 253 -6.74 -7.36 -17.38
CA ASN A 253 -5.37 -7.78 -17.62
C ASN A 253 -5.17 -8.35 -19.03
N THR A 254 -4.11 -7.93 -19.72
CA THR A 254 -3.76 -8.40 -21.07
C THR A 254 -3.09 -9.77 -21.04
N PHE A 255 -3.13 -10.49 -22.17
CA PHE A 255 -2.45 -11.79 -22.29
C PHE A 255 -0.96 -11.70 -21.94
N LYS A 256 -0.27 -10.66 -22.40
CA LYS A 256 1.16 -10.43 -22.12
C LYS A 256 1.43 -10.34 -20.61
N HIS A 257 0.63 -9.56 -19.88
CA HIS A 257 0.78 -9.42 -18.43
C HIS A 257 0.34 -10.68 -17.68
N LYS A 258 -0.74 -11.34 -18.10
CA LYS A 258 -1.14 -12.65 -17.55
C LYS A 258 -0.03 -13.69 -17.69
N PHE A 259 0.65 -13.72 -18.84
CA PHE A 259 1.79 -14.63 -19.06
C PHE A 259 2.98 -14.29 -18.16
N ARG A 260 3.31 -12.98 -18.01
CA ARG A 260 4.34 -12.53 -17.07
C ARG A 260 3.98 -12.95 -15.62
N SER A 261 2.74 -12.74 -15.20
CA SER A 261 2.27 -13.16 -13.87
C SER A 261 2.33 -14.67 -13.70
N ALA A 262 2.04 -15.47 -14.75
CA ALA A 262 2.20 -16.93 -14.73
C ALA A 262 3.67 -17.37 -14.54
N ILE A 263 4.63 -16.68 -15.15
CA ILE A 263 6.07 -16.93 -14.96
C ILE A 263 6.46 -16.70 -13.49
N HIS A 264 6.06 -15.56 -12.92
CA HIS A 264 6.32 -15.23 -11.51
C HIS A 264 5.59 -16.19 -10.56
N TYR A 265 4.36 -16.59 -10.90
CA TYR A 265 3.59 -17.58 -10.14
C TYR A 265 4.34 -18.90 -10.03
N VAL A 266 4.75 -19.47 -11.17
CA VAL A 266 5.53 -20.71 -11.21
C VAL A 266 6.81 -20.57 -10.40
N SER A 267 7.54 -19.47 -10.56
CA SER A 267 8.77 -19.20 -9.80
C SER A 267 8.51 -19.21 -8.29
N SER A 268 7.46 -18.55 -7.84
CA SER A 268 7.08 -18.48 -6.43
C SER A 268 6.68 -19.86 -5.89
N CYS A 269 5.88 -20.62 -6.64
CA CYS A 269 5.49 -21.98 -6.25
C CYS A 269 6.68 -22.94 -6.16
N VAL A 270 7.68 -22.82 -7.06
CA VAL A 270 8.94 -23.58 -7.00
C VAL A 270 9.77 -23.23 -5.76
N ILE A 271 9.79 -21.94 -5.36
CA ILE A 271 10.48 -21.48 -4.15
C ILE A 271 9.75 -22.00 -2.91
N ALA A 272 8.42 -21.94 -2.89
CA ALA A 272 7.54 -22.40 -1.83
C ALA A 272 7.47 -23.93 -1.72
N GLN A 273 7.96 -24.68 -2.72
CA GLN A 273 7.79 -26.13 -2.86
C GLN A 273 6.30 -26.56 -2.87
N ASP A 274 5.40 -25.68 -3.35
CA ASP A 274 3.97 -25.93 -3.40
C ASP A 274 3.63 -26.97 -4.47
N LYS A 275 3.15 -28.13 -4.05
CA LYS A 275 2.76 -29.21 -4.95
C LYS A 275 1.39 -29.01 -5.60
N GLN A 276 0.58 -28.08 -5.09
CA GLN A 276 -0.77 -27.82 -5.58
C GLN A 276 -0.85 -26.69 -6.62
N TRP A 277 0.30 -26.15 -7.02
CA TRP A 277 0.42 -25.00 -7.90
C TRP A 277 -0.46 -25.04 -9.17
N LEU A 278 -0.58 -26.21 -9.82
CA LEU A 278 -1.38 -26.34 -11.04
C LEU A 278 -2.89 -26.41 -10.74
N SER A 279 -3.29 -27.02 -9.64
CA SER A 279 -4.72 -27.16 -9.25
C SER A 279 -5.30 -25.84 -8.77
N GLN A 280 -4.50 -24.96 -8.18
CA GLN A 280 -4.92 -23.65 -7.69
C GLN A 280 -5.18 -22.65 -8.82
N SER A 281 -4.61 -22.85 -10.00
CA SER A 281 -4.77 -21.91 -11.13
C SER A 281 -5.97 -22.28 -12.01
N THR A 282 -6.77 -21.25 -12.34
CA THR A 282 -7.82 -21.32 -13.38
C THR A 282 -7.23 -21.28 -14.80
N HIS A 283 -6.00 -20.77 -14.96
CA HIS A 283 -5.28 -20.63 -16.24
C HIS A 283 -4.23 -21.72 -16.46
N LYS A 284 -4.62 -23.01 -16.30
CA LYS A 284 -3.68 -24.16 -16.30
C LYS A 284 -2.76 -24.23 -17.53
N VAL A 285 -3.30 -24.02 -18.74
CA VAL A 285 -2.51 -24.03 -19.99
C VAL A 285 -1.46 -22.92 -19.99
N LEU A 286 -1.85 -21.71 -19.58
CA LEU A 286 -0.93 -20.57 -19.49
C LEU A 286 0.19 -20.82 -18.50
N VAL A 287 -0.15 -21.39 -17.35
CA VAL A 287 0.80 -21.71 -16.27
C VAL A 287 1.75 -22.83 -16.72
N LEU A 288 1.27 -23.86 -17.42
CA LEU A 288 2.12 -24.92 -17.99
C LEU A 288 3.10 -24.36 -19.04
N ALA A 289 2.65 -23.47 -19.91
CA ALA A 289 3.51 -22.79 -20.89
C ALA A 289 4.58 -21.89 -20.22
N ALA A 290 4.30 -21.38 -19.04
CA ALA A 290 5.21 -20.53 -18.26
C ALA A 290 6.29 -21.32 -17.47
N VAL A 291 6.15 -22.66 -17.34
CA VAL A 291 7.07 -23.48 -16.52
C VAL A 291 8.55 -23.29 -16.83
N PRO A 292 9.04 -23.38 -18.07
CA PRO A 292 10.48 -23.26 -18.32
C PRO A 292 11.04 -21.88 -17.89
N PHE A 293 10.26 -20.83 -18.10
CA PHE A 293 10.64 -19.46 -17.71
C PHE A 293 10.58 -19.25 -16.20
N GLY A 294 9.57 -19.79 -15.52
CA GLY A 294 9.41 -19.73 -14.06
C GLY A 294 10.51 -20.49 -13.33
N LEU A 295 10.93 -21.64 -13.85
CA LEU A 295 12.10 -22.38 -13.33
C LEU A 295 13.39 -21.55 -13.45
N ALA A 296 13.65 -20.97 -14.61
CA ALA A 296 14.81 -20.10 -14.82
C ALA A 296 14.79 -18.90 -13.88
N LEU A 297 13.62 -18.24 -13.71
CA LEU A 297 13.44 -17.11 -12.79
C LEU A 297 13.69 -17.53 -11.33
N SER A 298 13.21 -18.70 -10.89
CA SER A 298 13.42 -19.18 -9.52
C SER A 298 14.91 -19.41 -9.22
N ILE A 299 15.67 -19.93 -10.16
CA ILE A 299 17.12 -20.10 -10.04
C ILE A 299 17.81 -18.74 -9.93
N MET A 300 17.42 -17.78 -10.77
CA MET A 300 17.97 -16.43 -10.74
C MET A 300 17.69 -15.75 -9.36
N ILE A 301 16.45 -15.84 -8.86
CA ILE A 301 16.07 -15.29 -7.55
C ILE A 301 16.91 -15.90 -6.44
N LYS A 302 17.03 -17.24 -6.38
CA LYS A 302 17.82 -17.95 -5.38
C LYS A 302 19.30 -17.53 -5.39
N ASN A 303 19.87 -17.29 -6.57
CA ASN A 303 21.26 -16.85 -6.70
C ASN A 303 21.46 -15.38 -6.27
N LYS A 304 20.50 -14.51 -6.59
CA LYS A 304 20.58 -13.08 -6.21
C LYS A 304 20.25 -12.84 -4.73
N ALA A 305 19.41 -13.65 -4.14
CA ALA A 305 19.08 -13.54 -2.70
C ALA A 305 20.25 -13.93 -1.78
N LYS A 306 21.27 -14.65 -2.29
CA LYS A 306 22.48 -15.02 -1.53
C LYS A 306 23.55 -13.93 -1.52
N LYS A 307 23.44 -12.94 -2.38
CA LYS A 307 24.35 -11.79 -2.47
C LYS A 307 23.82 -10.61 -1.65
#